data_fede8230dc42c5f9e947f55798549000
#
_entry.id   fede8230dc42c5f9e947f55798549000
#
_cell.length_a   1.000
_cell.length_b   1.000
_cell.length_c   1.000
_cell.angle_alpha   90.00
_cell.angle_beta   90.00
_cell.angle_gamma   90.00
#
_symmetry.space_group_name_H-M   'P 1'
#
loop_
_entity.id
_entity.type
_entity.pdbx_description
1 polymer ?
#
loop_
_entity_poly.entity_id
_entity_poly.type
_entity_poly.pdbx_seq_one_letter_code
_entity_poly.pdbx_strand_id
1 'polypeptide(L)'
;SSHLLEQLPEPDRKSMAKTMVRSTEGWNNEAIRFAEKHLSPNEIPSLLGTLRGVWKNEPRLRANLVGFMSRHGNDMDRKLAEDFSRPPASGIDLTPFAEKMKAVAWEQGDQARGQAAYARYNCSTCHSGNKRLGPSLRNIAKRFNREDLFHHINEPNLALSALYKATQITTADGVYVGMKVYSSEAQTILETGSNETIRFSRHDILSERTPNQSPMPAGLLLGASKEELADLYAYLKTL
;
A
#
# COMPACT_ATOMS: atom_id res chain seq x y z
N SER A 1 -4.42 -7.31 25.45
CA SER A 1 -4.11 -8.75 25.52
C SER A 1 -5.33 -9.55 25.04
N SER A 2 -5.12 -10.44 24.08
CA SER A 2 -6.17 -11.24 23.43
C SER A 2 -7.03 -12.05 24.42
N HIS A 3 -6.48 -12.40 25.57
CA HIS A 3 -7.19 -13.17 26.60
C HIS A 3 -8.43 -12.44 27.14
N LEU A 4 -8.41 -11.12 27.25
CA LEU A 4 -9.59 -10.34 27.71
C LEU A 4 -10.67 -10.29 26.62
N LEU A 5 -10.28 -10.28 25.36
CA LEU A 5 -11.21 -10.24 24.23
C LEU A 5 -11.96 -11.57 24.06
N GLU A 6 -11.35 -12.69 24.44
CA GLU A 6 -11.97 -14.01 24.40
C GLU A 6 -13.09 -14.18 25.48
N GLN A 7 -13.13 -13.30 26.48
CA GLN A 7 -14.17 -13.30 27.51
C GLN A 7 -15.45 -12.55 27.11
N LEU A 8 -15.39 -11.80 25.97
CA LEU A 8 -16.57 -11.11 25.48
C LEU A 8 -17.62 -12.09 24.92
N PRO A 9 -18.92 -11.70 24.92
CA PRO A 9 -19.97 -12.42 24.20
C PRO A 9 -19.64 -12.57 22.72
N GLU A 10 -20.14 -13.62 22.06
CA GLU A 10 -19.83 -13.91 20.65
C GLU A 10 -20.08 -12.72 19.68
N PRO A 11 -21.24 -11.99 19.77
CA PRO A 11 -21.48 -10.83 18.92
C PRO A 11 -20.42 -9.73 19.09
N ASP A 12 -19.98 -9.52 20.33
CA ASP A 12 -18.99 -8.49 20.67
C ASP A 12 -17.59 -8.88 20.19
N ARG A 13 -17.22 -10.17 20.30
CA ARG A 13 -15.97 -10.70 19.71
C ARG A 13 -15.92 -10.48 18.21
N LYS A 14 -17.04 -10.78 17.52
CA LYS A 14 -17.16 -10.58 16.08
C LYS A 14 -17.06 -9.12 15.70
N SER A 15 -17.74 -8.24 16.42
CA SER A 15 -17.65 -6.78 16.23
C SER A 15 -16.23 -6.27 16.47
N MET A 16 -15.60 -6.75 17.56
CA MET A 16 -14.22 -6.39 17.88
C MET A 16 -13.24 -6.88 16.80
N ALA A 17 -13.41 -8.11 16.31
CA ALA A 17 -12.59 -8.65 15.23
C ALA A 17 -12.67 -7.76 13.97
N LYS A 18 -13.87 -7.33 13.58
CA LYS A 18 -14.06 -6.38 12.48
C LYS A 18 -13.36 -5.05 12.73
N THR A 19 -13.45 -4.52 13.93
CA THR A 19 -12.83 -3.25 14.32
C THR A 19 -11.31 -3.35 14.31
N MET A 20 -10.75 -4.41 14.88
CA MET A 20 -9.30 -4.64 14.90
C MET A 20 -8.71 -4.75 13.49
N VAL A 21 -9.44 -5.41 12.60
CA VAL A 21 -9.02 -5.59 11.20
C VAL A 21 -9.12 -4.29 10.39
N ARG A 22 -10.00 -3.38 10.77
CA ARG A 22 -10.20 -2.08 10.12
C ARG A 22 -9.28 -0.98 10.67
N SER A 23 -8.74 -1.18 11.85
CA SER A 23 -7.79 -0.24 12.47
C SER A 23 -6.39 -0.43 11.90
N THR A 24 -5.83 0.61 11.28
CA THR A 24 -4.45 0.58 10.76
C THR A 24 -3.39 0.61 11.86
N GLU A 25 -3.75 0.97 13.08
CA GLU A 25 -2.82 1.15 14.21
C GLU A 25 -2.69 -0.09 15.12
N GLY A 26 -3.57 -1.08 14.98
CA GLY A 26 -3.63 -2.24 15.87
C GLY A 26 -3.20 -3.57 15.26
N TRP A 27 -2.71 -3.56 14.02
CA TRP A 27 -2.34 -4.78 13.33
C TRP A 27 -1.10 -5.44 13.92
N ASN A 28 -1.34 -6.55 14.56
CA ASN A 28 -0.31 -7.47 15.04
C ASN A 28 -0.77 -8.91 14.81
N ASN A 29 0.10 -9.86 15.10
CA ASN A 29 -0.18 -11.27 14.90
C ASN A 29 -1.40 -11.77 15.72
N GLU A 30 -1.69 -11.15 16.85
CA GLU A 30 -2.85 -11.48 17.68
C GLU A 30 -4.14 -11.02 17.01
N ALA A 31 -4.16 -9.82 16.43
CA ALA A 31 -5.32 -9.30 15.70
C ALA A 31 -5.68 -10.18 14.50
N ILE A 32 -4.67 -10.63 13.74
CA ILE A 32 -4.88 -11.55 12.61
C ILE A 32 -5.50 -12.87 13.08
N ARG A 33 -4.93 -13.50 14.11
CA ARG A 33 -5.44 -14.76 14.67
C ARG A 33 -6.83 -14.61 15.25
N PHE A 34 -7.09 -13.49 15.93
CA PHE A 34 -8.41 -13.20 16.49
C PHE A 34 -9.45 -13.03 15.38
N ALA A 35 -9.10 -12.32 14.30
CA ALA A 35 -9.97 -12.18 13.14
C ALA A 35 -10.26 -13.53 12.46
N GLU A 36 -9.23 -14.36 12.25
CA GLU A 36 -9.41 -15.71 11.67
C GLU A 36 -10.34 -16.60 12.52
N LYS A 37 -10.28 -16.46 13.84
CA LYS A 37 -11.08 -17.26 14.76
C LYS A 37 -12.56 -16.86 14.83
N HIS A 38 -12.84 -15.55 14.72
CA HIS A 38 -14.16 -15.00 15.02
C HIS A 38 -14.92 -14.44 13.81
N LEU A 39 -14.29 -14.35 12.64
CA LEU A 39 -14.95 -13.92 11.39
C LEU A 39 -15.32 -15.12 10.53
N SER A 40 -16.51 -15.05 9.90
CA SER A 40 -16.92 -16.07 8.94
C SER A 40 -16.13 -15.93 7.61
N PRO A 41 -16.00 -17.02 6.84
CA PRO A 41 -15.33 -16.99 5.54
C PRO A 41 -15.87 -15.93 4.56
N ASN A 42 -17.14 -15.56 4.70
CA ASN A 42 -17.77 -14.54 3.84
C ASN A 42 -17.44 -13.10 4.26
N GLU A 43 -16.97 -12.88 5.50
CA GLU A 43 -16.63 -11.57 6.02
C GLU A 43 -15.15 -11.21 5.78
N ILE A 44 -14.30 -12.23 5.72
CA ILE A 44 -12.85 -12.06 5.52
C ILE A 44 -12.49 -11.38 4.20
N PRO A 45 -13.10 -11.71 3.04
CA PRO A 45 -12.77 -11.06 1.76
C PRO A 45 -12.98 -9.55 1.76
N SER A 46 -14.00 -9.04 2.47
CA SER A 46 -14.24 -7.59 2.58
C SER A 46 -13.14 -6.87 3.36
N LEU A 47 -12.41 -7.59 4.20
CA LEU A 47 -11.32 -7.08 5.02
C LEU A 47 -9.98 -7.07 4.28
N LEU A 48 -9.82 -7.93 3.29
CA LEU A 48 -8.59 -8.02 2.49
C LEU A 48 -8.29 -6.71 1.74
N GLY A 49 -9.31 -5.95 1.37
CA GLY A 49 -9.15 -4.62 0.80
C GLY A 49 -8.42 -3.66 1.74
N THR A 50 -8.83 -3.65 3.01
CA THR A 50 -8.18 -2.83 4.07
C THR A 50 -6.78 -3.34 4.37
N LEU A 51 -6.59 -4.65 4.41
CA LEU A 51 -5.30 -5.29 4.66
C LEU A 51 -4.26 -5.02 3.58
N ARG A 52 -4.67 -4.90 2.32
CA ARG A 52 -3.78 -4.53 1.23
C ARG A 52 -3.12 -3.15 1.44
N GLY A 53 -3.79 -2.23 2.14
CA GLY A 53 -3.23 -0.95 2.53
C GLY A 53 -2.20 -1.06 3.66
N VAL A 54 -2.51 -1.84 4.69
CA VAL A 54 -1.64 -2.05 5.87
C VAL A 54 -0.38 -2.86 5.52
N TRP A 55 -0.51 -3.88 4.71
CA TRP A 55 0.54 -4.75 4.24
C TRP A 55 1.76 -4.00 3.67
N LYS A 56 1.54 -2.94 2.91
CA LYS A 56 2.61 -2.18 2.27
C LYS A 56 3.47 -1.40 3.27
N ASN A 57 2.88 -1.02 4.40
CA ASN A 57 3.49 -0.12 5.36
C ASN A 57 4.09 -0.82 6.58
N GLU A 58 3.84 -2.13 6.76
CA GLU A 58 4.27 -2.89 7.93
C GLU A 58 5.03 -4.17 7.53
N PRO A 59 6.33 -4.08 7.24
CA PRO A 59 7.14 -5.23 6.81
C PRO A 59 7.13 -6.41 7.79
N ARG A 60 7.00 -6.12 9.10
CA ARG A 60 6.96 -7.13 10.16
C ARG A 60 5.70 -8.01 10.13
N LEU A 61 4.60 -7.47 9.60
CA LEU A 61 3.33 -8.19 9.45
C LEU A 61 3.24 -8.93 8.12
N ARG A 62 4.16 -8.66 7.20
CA ARG A 62 4.11 -9.15 5.82
C ARG A 62 3.95 -10.67 5.73
N ALA A 63 4.76 -11.44 6.47
CA ALA A 63 4.69 -12.90 6.44
C ALA A 63 3.32 -13.45 6.88
N ASN A 64 2.72 -12.83 7.89
CA ASN A 64 1.42 -13.27 8.41
C ASN A 64 0.27 -12.83 7.50
N LEU A 65 0.37 -11.66 6.90
CA LEU A 65 -0.59 -11.19 5.90
C LEU A 65 -0.53 -12.03 4.62
N VAL A 66 0.66 -12.44 4.18
CA VAL A 66 0.84 -13.42 3.08
C VAL A 66 0.10 -14.71 3.41
N GLY A 67 0.34 -15.29 4.58
CA GLY A 67 -0.34 -16.50 5.02
C GLY A 67 -1.86 -16.33 5.09
N PHE A 68 -2.34 -15.19 5.58
CA PHE A 68 -3.76 -14.87 5.64
C PHE A 68 -4.39 -14.73 4.24
N MET A 69 -3.74 -14.02 3.33
CA MET A 69 -4.20 -13.85 1.94
C MET A 69 -4.20 -15.19 1.17
N SER A 70 -3.20 -16.05 1.41
CA SER A 70 -3.14 -17.38 0.80
C SER A 70 -4.28 -18.28 1.25
N ARG A 71 -4.68 -18.18 2.52
CA ARG A 71 -5.77 -19.02 3.08
C ARG A 71 -7.17 -18.50 2.74
N HIS A 72 -7.36 -17.20 2.75
CA HIS A 72 -8.69 -16.57 2.73
C HIS A 72 -8.94 -15.68 1.51
N GLY A 73 -7.91 -15.38 0.73
CA GLY A 73 -7.99 -14.51 -0.44
C GLY A 73 -8.65 -15.17 -1.65
N ASN A 74 -9.09 -14.34 -2.57
CA ASN A 74 -9.46 -14.77 -3.91
C ASN A 74 -8.20 -15.12 -4.73
N ASP A 75 -8.38 -15.54 -5.99
CA ASP A 75 -7.25 -15.95 -6.85
C ASP A 75 -6.22 -14.84 -7.07
N MET A 76 -6.68 -13.58 -7.11
CA MET A 76 -5.79 -12.42 -7.23
C MET A 76 -4.99 -12.20 -5.93
N ASP A 77 -5.61 -12.40 -4.76
CA ASP A 77 -4.95 -12.30 -3.47
C ASP A 77 -3.92 -13.42 -3.28
N ARG A 78 -4.27 -14.65 -3.68
CA ARG A 78 -3.37 -15.79 -3.66
C ARG A 78 -2.16 -15.57 -4.55
N LYS A 79 -2.38 -15.13 -5.78
CA LYS A 79 -1.30 -14.80 -6.71
C LYS A 79 -0.41 -13.68 -6.18
N LEU A 80 -0.99 -12.64 -5.58
CA LEU A 80 -0.25 -11.57 -4.93
C LEU A 80 0.58 -12.11 -3.75
N ALA A 81 0.01 -13.00 -2.94
CA ALA A 81 0.72 -13.66 -1.84
C ALA A 81 1.88 -14.54 -2.34
N GLU A 82 1.70 -15.27 -3.44
CA GLU A 82 2.75 -16.06 -4.10
C GLU A 82 3.89 -15.17 -4.61
N ASP A 83 3.56 -14.09 -5.32
CA ASP A 83 4.55 -13.15 -5.84
C ASP A 83 5.37 -12.50 -4.72
N PHE A 84 4.75 -12.28 -3.57
CA PHE A 84 5.44 -11.77 -2.38
C PHE A 84 6.17 -12.85 -1.57
N SER A 85 5.74 -14.09 -1.63
CA SER A 85 6.42 -15.23 -0.99
C SER A 85 7.63 -15.69 -1.79
N ARG A 86 7.67 -15.34 -3.08
CA ARG A 86 8.83 -15.64 -3.91
C ARG A 86 10.01 -14.83 -3.39
N PRO A 87 11.08 -15.47 -2.90
CA PRO A 87 12.26 -14.74 -2.52
C PRO A 87 12.72 -13.89 -3.71
N PRO A 88 13.22 -12.66 -3.50
CA PRO A 88 13.91 -11.95 -4.56
C PRO A 88 14.97 -12.90 -5.13
N ALA A 89 15.21 -12.85 -6.42
CA ALA A 89 16.08 -13.76 -7.15
C ALA A 89 17.53 -13.82 -6.62
N SER A 90 17.87 -12.91 -5.74
CA SER A 90 19.07 -12.91 -4.87
C SER A 90 18.58 -12.55 -3.46
N GLY A 91 19.14 -13.18 -2.42
CA GLY A 91 18.74 -13.01 -1.01
C GLY A 91 18.51 -11.56 -0.61
N ILE A 92 17.74 -11.33 0.47
CA ILE A 92 17.40 -9.98 0.95
C ILE A 92 18.69 -9.18 1.09
N ASP A 93 18.89 -8.22 0.21
CA ASP A 93 20.00 -7.29 0.28
C ASP A 93 19.71 -6.27 1.39
N LEU A 94 20.33 -6.50 2.55
CA LEU A 94 20.20 -5.63 3.74
C LEU A 94 21.09 -4.38 3.66
N THR A 95 21.78 -4.16 2.55
CA THR A 95 22.59 -2.95 2.34
C THR A 95 21.68 -1.71 2.48
N PRO A 96 22.07 -0.69 3.24
CA PRO A 96 21.32 0.57 3.30
C PRO A 96 21.04 1.11 1.88
N PHE A 97 19.84 1.57 1.64
CA PHE A 97 19.40 1.97 0.30
C PHE A 97 20.37 2.96 -0.37
N ALA A 98 20.89 3.93 0.39
CA ALA A 98 21.86 4.89 -0.11
C ALA A 98 23.19 4.24 -0.59
N GLU A 99 23.66 3.23 0.13
CA GLU A 99 24.86 2.48 -0.26
C GLU A 99 24.58 1.60 -1.48
N LYS A 100 23.41 0.98 -1.52
CA LYS A 100 22.94 0.21 -2.68
C LYS A 100 22.94 1.08 -3.94
N MET A 101 22.39 2.29 -3.85
CA MET A 101 22.33 3.26 -4.94
C MET A 101 23.72 3.59 -5.53
N LYS A 102 24.74 3.75 -4.69
CA LYS A 102 26.12 4.01 -5.14
C LYS A 102 26.73 2.86 -5.95
N ALA A 103 26.29 1.63 -5.67
CA ALA A 103 26.81 0.41 -6.28
C ALA A 103 26.02 -0.07 -7.50
N VAL A 104 25.00 0.69 -7.95
CA VAL A 104 24.20 0.36 -9.13
C VAL A 104 24.93 0.70 -10.41
N ALA A 105 25.00 -0.26 -11.34
CA ALA A 105 25.53 -0.05 -12.70
C ALA A 105 24.44 0.53 -13.62
N TRP A 106 24.13 1.80 -13.43
CA TRP A 106 22.99 2.48 -14.03
C TRP A 106 22.92 2.39 -15.57
N GLU A 107 24.05 2.34 -16.25
CA GLU A 107 24.13 2.29 -17.70
C GLU A 107 23.83 0.89 -18.27
N GLN A 108 23.74 -0.13 -17.41
CA GLN A 108 23.40 -1.50 -17.80
C GLN A 108 21.90 -1.81 -17.68
N GLY A 109 21.10 -0.81 -17.31
CA GLY A 109 19.65 -0.97 -17.17
C GLY A 109 18.97 -1.25 -18.50
N ASP A 110 18.04 -2.19 -18.49
CA ASP A 110 17.21 -2.59 -19.63
C ASP A 110 15.78 -2.05 -19.47
N GLN A 111 15.28 -1.39 -20.52
CA GLN A 111 13.96 -0.76 -20.51
C GLN A 111 12.82 -1.78 -20.35
N ALA A 112 12.89 -2.96 -20.99
CA ALA A 112 11.82 -3.94 -20.96
C ALA A 112 11.72 -4.60 -19.56
N ARG A 113 12.88 -4.95 -18.96
CA ARG A 113 12.92 -5.41 -17.57
C ARG A 113 12.47 -4.32 -16.60
N GLY A 114 12.83 -3.06 -16.88
CA GLY A 114 12.37 -1.90 -16.12
C GLY A 114 10.87 -1.71 -16.15
N GLN A 115 10.22 -1.93 -17.30
CA GLN A 115 8.76 -1.94 -17.41
C GLN A 115 8.14 -3.05 -16.55
N ALA A 116 8.72 -4.23 -16.54
CA ALA A 116 8.29 -5.32 -15.67
C ALA A 116 8.47 -4.99 -14.19
N ALA A 117 9.60 -4.38 -13.81
CA ALA A 117 9.84 -3.88 -12.45
C ALA A 117 8.82 -2.80 -12.06
N TYR A 118 8.51 -1.85 -12.94
CA TYR A 118 7.51 -0.80 -12.74
C TYR A 118 6.13 -1.39 -12.45
N ALA A 119 5.72 -2.42 -13.17
CA ALA A 119 4.49 -3.15 -12.91
C ALA A 119 4.54 -3.93 -11.59
N ARG A 120 5.65 -4.64 -11.32
CA ARG A 120 5.85 -5.45 -10.11
C ARG A 120 5.82 -4.61 -8.83
N TYR A 121 6.41 -3.42 -8.85
CA TYR A 121 6.36 -2.46 -7.74
C TYR A 121 5.04 -1.67 -7.68
N ASN A 122 4.04 -2.03 -8.51
CA ASN A 122 2.72 -1.42 -8.57
C ASN A 122 2.72 0.09 -8.87
N CYS A 123 3.75 0.63 -9.50
CA CYS A 123 3.85 2.05 -9.83
C CYS A 123 2.69 2.49 -10.74
N SER A 124 2.32 1.64 -11.72
CA SER A 124 1.22 1.87 -12.66
C SER A 124 -0.15 2.03 -11.99
N THR A 125 -0.33 1.49 -10.79
CA THR A 125 -1.60 1.58 -10.05
C THR A 125 -1.97 3.04 -9.75
N CYS A 126 -0.98 3.88 -9.44
CA CYS A 126 -1.20 5.29 -9.10
C CYS A 126 -0.71 6.25 -10.19
N HIS A 127 0.28 5.84 -11.00
CA HIS A 127 0.95 6.71 -11.97
C HIS A 127 0.59 6.45 -13.44
N SER A 128 -0.48 5.69 -13.71
CA SER A 128 -0.92 5.43 -15.09
C SER A 128 -1.99 6.41 -15.55
N GLY A 129 -1.69 7.16 -16.61
CA GLY A 129 -2.67 7.93 -17.39
C GLY A 129 -3.44 8.98 -16.59
N ASN A 130 -4.77 8.86 -16.55
CA ASN A 130 -5.68 9.85 -15.99
C ASN A 130 -5.96 9.67 -14.48
N LYS A 131 -5.17 8.85 -13.79
CA LYS A 131 -5.37 8.61 -12.34
C LYS A 131 -4.93 9.81 -11.52
N ARG A 132 -5.73 10.17 -10.53
CA ARG A 132 -5.47 11.30 -9.63
C ARG A 132 -4.66 10.92 -8.39
N LEU A 133 -4.41 9.62 -8.20
CA LEU A 133 -3.72 9.08 -7.03
C LEU A 133 -2.25 9.47 -6.96
N GLY A 134 -1.61 9.67 -8.10
CA GLY A 134 -0.21 10.10 -8.17
C GLY A 134 0.04 11.06 -9.33
N PRO A 135 1.14 11.85 -9.27
CA PRO A 135 1.52 12.73 -10.34
C PRO A 135 1.88 11.95 -11.61
N SER A 136 1.70 12.61 -12.77
CA SER A 136 2.21 12.09 -14.03
C SER A 136 3.73 11.95 -13.99
N LEU A 137 4.22 10.78 -14.37
CA LEU A 137 5.65 10.50 -14.48
C LEU A 137 6.26 10.89 -15.84
N ARG A 138 5.47 11.55 -16.70
CA ARG A 138 5.96 12.00 -17.99
C ARG A 138 7.20 12.89 -17.82
N ASN A 139 8.28 12.54 -18.52
CA ASN A 139 9.58 13.20 -18.43
C ASN A 139 10.16 13.26 -17.00
N ILE A 140 9.86 12.29 -16.15
CA ILE A 140 10.26 12.32 -14.74
C ILE A 140 11.80 12.39 -14.59
N ALA A 141 12.53 11.64 -15.40
CA ALA A 141 14.00 11.63 -15.39
C ALA A 141 14.63 12.92 -15.94
N LYS A 142 13.85 13.80 -16.57
CA LYS A 142 14.30 15.15 -16.95
C LYS A 142 14.01 16.19 -15.86
N ARG A 143 13.03 15.91 -14.98
CA ARG A 143 12.62 16.82 -13.91
C ARG A 143 13.39 16.62 -12.61
N PHE A 144 13.91 15.42 -12.41
CA PHE A 144 14.69 15.05 -11.23
C PHE A 144 16.01 14.43 -11.67
N ASN A 145 17.08 14.71 -10.95
CA ASN A 145 18.26 13.87 -11.04
C ASN A 145 17.95 12.48 -10.49
N ARG A 146 18.77 11.52 -10.82
CA ARG A 146 18.55 10.11 -10.48
C ARG A 146 18.50 9.87 -8.98
N GLU A 147 19.42 10.44 -8.24
CA GLU A 147 19.56 10.29 -6.79
C GLU A 147 18.31 10.81 -6.09
N ASP A 148 17.87 12.01 -6.40
CA ASP A 148 16.65 12.61 -5.84
C ASP A 148 15.42 11.82 -6.22
N LEU A 149 15.32 11.35 -7.47
CA LEU A 149 14.19 10.57 -7.94
C LEU A 149 14.01 9.31 -7.09
N PHE A 150 15.06 8.52 -6.92
CA PHE A 150 15.00 7.28 -6.14
C PHE A 150 14.84 7.55 -4.64
N HIS A 151 15.39 8.66 -4.14
CA HIS A 151 15.17 9.08 -2.76
C HIS A 151 13.69 9.40 -2.51
N HIS A 152 13.05 10.18 -3.39
CA HIS A 152 11.61 10.48 -3.28
C HIS A 152 10.71 9.25 -3.48
N ILE A 153 11.12 8.27 -4.29
CA ILE A 153 10.40 7.01 -4.42
C ILE A 153 10.45 6.23 -3.10
N ASN A 154 11.61 6.20 -2.45
CA ASN A 154 11.81 5.43 -1.23
C ASN A 154 11.26 6.14 0.02
N GLU A 155 11.32 7.48 0.03
CA GLU A 155 10.87 8.33 1.14
C GLU A 155 9.88 9.42 0.69
N PRO A 156 8.68 9.04 0.26
CA PRO A 156 7.72 9.93 -0.41
C PRO A 156 7.12 10.99 0.51
N ASN A 157 7.37 10.92 1.82
CA ASN A 157 6.90 11.90 2.79
C ASN A 157 7.82 13.11 2.94
N LEU A 158 9.07 13.06 2.43
CA LEU A 158 10.04 14.14 2.58
C LEU A 158 9.63 15.43 1.85
N ALA A 159 8.99 15.30 0.69
CA ALA A 159 8.58 16.45 -0.13
C ALA A 159 7.16 16.24 -0.68
N LEU A 160 6.19 16.17 0.24
CA LEU A 160 4.80 15.90 -0.11
C LEU A 160 4.09 17.18 -0.55
N SER A 161 3.73 17.24 -1.82
CA SER A 161 2.86 18.30 -2.34
C SER A 161 1.47 18.22 -1.72
N ALA A 162 0.90 19.38 -1.38
CA ALA A 162 -0.45 19.49 -0.85
C ALA A 162 -1.52 18.85 -1.77
N LEU A 163 -1.26 18.82 -3.08
CA LEU A 163 -2.16 18.22 -4.08
C LEU A 163 -2.26 16.69 -3.99
N TYR A 164 -1.28 16.03 -3.36
CA TYR A 164 -1.18 14.57 -3.28
C TYR A 164 -1.22 14.06 -1.85
N LYS A 165 -1.78 14.84 -0.92
CA LYS A 165 -2.05 14.38 0.44
C LYS A 165 -3.27 13.47 0.46
N ALA A 166 -3.13 12.31 1.09
CA ALA A 166 -4.26 11.43 1.32
C ALA A 166 -5.26 12.08 2.28
N THR A 167 -6.53 11.78 2.08
CA THR A 167 -7.60 12.11 3.03
C THR A 167 -8.04 10.82 3.71
N GLN A 168 -8.16 10.86 5.02
CA GLN A 168 -8.74 9.79 5.82
C GLN A 168 -10.16 10.17 6.22
N ILE A 169 -11.12 9.29 5.92
CA ILE A 169 -12.51 9.39 6.35
C ILE A 169 -12.81 8.24 7.29
N THR A 170 -13.39 8.56 8.44
CA THR A 170 -13.91 7.58 9.40
C THR A 170 -15.43 7.60 9.36
N THR A 171 -16.03 6.44 9.20
CA THR A 171 -17.49 6.21 9.28
C THR A 171 -17.77 5.17 10.36
N ALA A 172 -19.02 4.87 10.63
CA ALA A 172 -19.42 3.77 11.51
C ALA A 172 -18.92 2.40 10.99
N ASP A 173 -18.79 2.26 9.66
CA ASP A 173 -18.37 1.02 9.01
C ASP A 173 -16.86 0.85 8.91
N GLY A 174 -16.07 1.91 9.14
CA GLY A 174 -14.61 1.81 9.11
C GLY A 174 -13.86 3.08 8.76
N VAL A 175 -12.55 2.90 8.51
CA VAL A 175 -11.61 3.96 8.13
C VAL A 175 -11.19 3.76 6.69
N TYR A 176 -11.31 4.81 5.90
CA TYR A 176 -11.00 4.82 4.48
C TYR A 176 -9.92 5.86 4.20
N VAL A 177 -8.95 5.51 3.38
CA VAL A 177 -7.85 6.40 2.98
C VAL A 177 -7.77 6.45 1.47
N GLY A 178 -7.74 7.66 0.92
CA GLY A 178 -7.65 7.87 -0.52
C GLY A 178 -7.43 9.33 -0.87
N MET A 179 -7.40 9.60 -2.16
CA MET A 179 -7.38 10.97 -2.67
C MET A 179 -8.80 11.52 -2.72
N LYS A 180 -9.02 12.68 -2.09
CA LYS A 180 -10.30 13.36 -2.17
C LYS A 180 -10.46 14.00 -3.54
N VAL A 181 -11.29 13.40 -4.38
CA VAL A 181 -11.53 13.83 -5.76
C VAL A 181 -12.74 14.77 -5.90
N TYR A 182 -13.64 14.73 -4.91
CA TYR A 182 -14.79 15.61 -4.84
C TYR A 182 -15.25 15.80 -3.39
N SER A 183 -15.76 16.99 -3.07
CA SER A 183 -16.40 17.29 -1.79
C SER A 183 -17.47 18.37 -1.96
N SER A 184 -18.61 18.15 -1.33
CA SER A 184 -19.73 19.10 -1.24
C SER A 184 -20.37 19.04 0.15
N GLU A 185 -21.41 19.83 0.39
CA GLU A 185 -22.19 19.75 1.63
C GLU A 185 -22.94 18.41 1.78
N ALA A 186 -23.25 17.75 0.67
CA ALA A 186 -24.00 16.48 0.66
C ALA A 186 -23.08 15.25 0.75
N GLN A 187 -21.90 15.29 0.15
CA GLN A 187 -21.08 14.09 -0.01
C GLN A 187 -19.58 14.40 -0.21
N THR A 188 -18.75 13.42 0.11
CA THR A 188 -17.32 13.37 -0.23
C THR A 188 -17.02 12.11 -1.03
N ILE A 189 -16.15 12.21 -2.04
CA ILE A 189 -15.71 11.08 -2.87
C ILE A 189 -14.22 10.93 -2.74
N LEU A 190 -13.80 9.72 -2.36
CA LEU A 190 -12.39 9.30 -2.36
C LEU A 190 -12.11 8.35 -3.52
N GLU A 191 -10.96 8.55 -4.17
CA GLU A 191 -10.34 7.57 -5.05
C GLU A 191 -9.28 6.81 -4.26
N THR A 192 -9.39 5.47 -4.19
CA THR A 192 -8.51 4.61 -3.40
C THR A 192 -7.42 3.96 -4.26
N GLY A 193 -6.39 3.41 -3.62
CA GLY A 193 -5.28 2.72 -4.31
C GLY A 193 -5.70 1.49 -5.12
N SER A 194 -6.91 0.96 -4.92
CA SER A 194 -7.50 -0.10 -5.73
C SER A 194 -8.17 0.39 -7.02
N ASN A 195 -8.07 1.67 -7.33
CA ASN A 195 -8.75 2.32 -8.46
C ASN A 195 -10.30 2.29 -8.31
N GLU A 196 -10.74 2.21 -7.09
CA GLU A 196 -12.14 2.30 -6.72
C GLU A 196 -12.46 3.72 -6.26
N THR A 197 -13.67 4.16 -6.58
CA THR A 197 -14.18 5.44 -6.10
C THR A 197 -15.22 5.15 -5.03
N ILE A 198 -14.98 5.61 -3.82
CA ILE A 198 -15.90 5.44 -2.69
C ILE A 198 -16.61 6.78 -2.44
N ARG A 199 -17.93 6.72 -2.39
CA ARG A 199 -18.76 7.87 -2.11
C ARG A 199 -19.29 7.79 -0.68
N PHE A 200 -19.10 8.87 0.07
CA PHE A 200 -19.57 9.01 1.46
C PHE A 200 -20.62 10.11 1.51
N SER A 201 -21.77 9.83 2.09
CA SER A 201 -22.70 10.87 2.52
C SER A 201 -22.10 11.65 3.69
N ARG A 202 -22.31 12.97 3.76
CA ARG A 202 -21.83 13.77 4.88
C ARG A 202 -22.34 13.30 6.24
N HIS A 203 -23.53 12.72 6.27
CA HIS A 203 -24.13 12.19 7.50
C HIS A 203 -23.37 10.97 8.04
N ASP A 204 -22.70 10.21 7.16
CA ASP A 204 -21.99 8.98 7.54
C ASP A 204 -20.55 9.26 7.97
N ILE A 205 -20.05 10.49 7.74
CA ILE A 205 -18.67 10.87 8.06
C ILE A 205 -18.58 11.29 9.53
N LEU A 206 -17.99 10.44 10.34
CA LEU A 206 -17.70 10.73 11.76
C LEU A 206 -16.48 11.65 11.91
N SER A 207 -15.47 11.47 11.09
CA SER A 207 -14.33 12.37 11.02
C SER A 207 -13.67 12.37 9.64
N GLU A 208 -13.14 13.53 9.26
CA GLU A 208 -12.35 13.72 8.05
C GLU A 208 -11.05 14.42 8.43
N ARG A 209 -9.92 13.83 8.08
CA ARG A 209 -8.59 14.41 8.33
C ARG A 209 -7.67 14.21 7.13
N THR A 210 -6.72 15.12 6.95
CA THR A 210 -5.68 15.01 5.92
C THR A 210 -4.34 14.84 6.64
N PRO A 211 -3.91 13.60 6.92
CA PRO A 211 -2.61 13.35 7.53
C PRO A 211 -1.49 13.86 6.61
N ASN A 212 -0.37 14.25 7.20
CA ASN A 212 0.79 14.66 6.42
C ASN A 212 1.56 13.43 5.91
N GLN A 213 0.86 12.60 5.15
CA GLN A 213 1.35 11.32 4.65
C GLN A 213 1.05 11.19 3.16
N SER A 214 2.03 10.68 2.43
CA SER A 214 1.87 10.33 1.02
C SER A 214 1.02 9.07 0.85
N PRO A 215 0.11 9.00 -0.13
CA PRO A 215 -0.52 7.74 -0.53
C PRO A 215 0.49 6.76 -1.16
N MET A 216 1.65 7.23 -1.60
CA MET A 216 2.74 6.39 -2.06
C MET A 216 3.43 5.73 -0.85
N PRO A 217 3.56 4.40 -0.80
CA PRO A 217 4.21 3.72 0.30
C PRO A 217 5.70 4.08 0.41
N ALA A 218 6.17 4.30 1.64
CA ALA A 218 7.60 4.44 1.90
C ALA A 218 8.33 3.09 1.78
N GLY A 219 9.61 3.13 1.44
CA GLY A 219 10.44 1.94 1.35
C GLY A 219 10.10 0.99 0.20
N LEU A 220 9.42 1.50 -0.83
CA LEU A 220 8.90 0.68 -1.94
C LEU A 220 9.99 -0.12 -2.66
N LEU A 221 11.20 0.42 -2.74
CA LEU A 221 12.34 -0.18 -3.45
C LEU A 221 13.42 -0.76 -2.52
N LEU A 222 13.17 -0.87 -1.21
CA LEU A 222 14.16 -1.42 -0.28
C LEU A 222 14.59 -2.86 -0.64
N GLY A 223 13.64 -3.66 -1.15
CA GLY A 223 13.91 -5.03 -1.60
C GLY A 223 14.39 -5.16 -3.06
N ALA A 224 14.55 -4.04 -3.78
CA ALA A 224 14.99 -4.08 -5.17
C ALA A 224 16.49 -4.44 -5.27
N SER A 225 16.85 -5.27 -6.23
CA SER A 225 18.25 -5.51 -6.56
C SER A 225 18.87 -4.32 -7.27
N LYS A 226 20.20 -4.29 -7.38
CA LYS A 226 20.92 -3.22 -8.11
C LYS A 226 20.55 -3.21 -9.59
N GLU A 227 20.38 -4.37 -10.18
CA GLU A 227 19.98 -4.56 -11.56
C GLU A 227 18.56 -4.04 -11.77
N GLU A 228 17.65 -4.34 -10.86
CA GLU A 228 16.27 -3.84 -10.92
C GLU A 228 16.17 -2.33 -10.78
N LEU A 229 17.02 -1.71 -9.97
CA LEU A 229 17.08 -0.25 -9.87
C LEU A 229 17.59 0.37 -11.18
N ALA A 230 18.61 -0.22 -11.79
CA ALA A 230 19.12 0.21 -13.10
C ALA A 230 18.06 0.06 -14.20
N ASP A 231 17.38 -1.09 -14.25
CA ASP A 231 16.34 -1.40 -15.21
C ASP A 231 15.14 -0.45 -15.04
N LEU A 232 14.69 -0.24 -13.80
CA LEU A 232 13.61 0.70 -13.50
C LEU A 232 13.94 2.12 -13.96
N TYR A 233 15.18 2.58 -13.73
CA TYR A 233 15.61 3.89 -14.19
C TYR A 233 15.63 3.97 -15.72
N ALA A 234 16.11 2.92 -16.41
CA ALA A 234 16.09 2.85 -17.86
C ALA A 234 14.66 3.02 -18.40
N TYR A 235 13.67 2.38 -17.77
CA TYR A 235 12.27 2.56 -18.14
C TYR A 235 11.74 3.96 -17.81
N LEU A 236 12.01 4.50 -16.61
CA LEU A 236 11.55 5.83 -16.21
C LEU A 236 12.07 6.95 -17.14
N LYS A 237 13.23 6.75 -17.76
CA LYS A 237 13.76 7.68 -18.80
C LYS A 237 12.90 7.73 -20.05
N THR A 238 12.05 6.73 -20.30
CA THR A 238 11.20 6.66 -21.50
C THR A 238 9.81 7.28 -21.29
N LEU A 239 9.45 7.56 -20.05
CA LEU A 239 8.19 8.21 -19.71
C LEU A 239 8.30 9.73 -19.90
#